data_fcad9fb2e0e8611a7f3ba6de20915d24
#
_entry.id   fcad9fb2e0e8611a7f3ba6de20915d24
#
_cell.length_a   1.000
_cell.length_b   1.000
_cell.length_c   1.000
_cell.angle_alpha   90.00
_cell.angle_beta   90.00
_cell.angle_gamma   90.00
#
_symmetry.space_group_name_H-M   'P 1'
#
loop_
_entity.id
_entity.type
_entity.pdbx_description
1 polymer ?
#
loop_
_entity_poly.entity_id
_entity_poly.type
_entity_poly.pdbx_seq_one_letter_code
_entity_poly.pdbx_strand_id
1 'polypeptide(L)'
;MPKQQKPTEGSLATKAADLLAIRPHFKKELKNKLIKRGYEEKEVEELICLFEERGYLNDRDHALFYIEELKRKRFGRNEILRRLFDKGFPKAEAESLLNTFFLENEEIANIRYHLEKKKFNLQDVKDVKRAFDFLSRKGFSWDRIREVLKVENW
;
A
#
# COMPACT_ATOMS: atom_id res chain seq x y z
N MET A 1 -15.27 -19.37 -23.92
CA MET A 1 -13.80 -19.35 -23.87
C MET A 1 -13.35 -17.91 -23.92
N PRO A 2 -12.56 -17.44 -23.00
CA PRO A 2 -12.00 -16.09 -23.10
C PRO A 2 -11.09 -16.06 -24.34
N LYS A 3 -11.31 -15.09 -25.22
CA LYS A 3 -10.44 -14.83 -26.36
C LYS A 3 -9.03 -14.55 -25.83
N GLN A 4 -8.08 -15.42 -26.10
CA GLN A 4 -6.67 -15.15 -25.91
C GLN A 4 -6.33 -13.95 -26.78
N GLN A 5 -6.17 -12.78 -26.15
CA GLN A 5 -5.63 -11.63 -26.84
C GLN A 5 -4.21 -11.97 -27.26
N LYS A 6 -3.91 -11.84 -28.56
CA LYS A 6 -2.54 -12.01 -29.06
C LYS A 6 -1.60 -11.06 -28.30
N PRO A 7 -0.36 -11.50 -27.96
CA PRO A 7 0.63 -10.63 -27.32
C PRO A 7 0.80 -9.35 -28.15
N THR A 8 0.79 -8.21 -27.48
CA THR A 8 1.13 -6.94 -28.13
C THR A 8 2.57 -6.99 -28.63
N GLU A 9 2.83 -6.43 -29.82
CA GLU A 9 4.13 -6.42 -30.46
C GLU A 9 5.27 -6.00 -29.49
N GLY A 10 6.35 -6.76 -29.51
CA GLY A 10 7.53 -6.57 -28.67
C GLY A 10 7.86 -7.78 -27.81
N SER A 11 9.14 -7.95 -27.46
CA SER A 11 9.55 -9.04 -26.58
C SER A 11 9.00 -8.83 -25.17
N LEU A 12 8.76 -9.92 -24.44
CA LEU A 12 8.33 -9.89 -23.04
C LEU A 12 9.27 -9.02 -22.18
N ALA A 13 10.58 -9.21 -22.33
CA ALA A 13 11.58 -8.43 -21.58
C ALA A 13 11.51 -6.92 -21.91
N THR A 14 11.36 -6.57 -23.16
CA THR A 14 11.21 -5.17 -23.60
C THR A 14 9.96 -4.55 -22.98
N LYS A 15 8.85 -5.26 -23.02
CA LYS A 15 7.58 -4.77 -22.46
C LYS A 15 7.63 -4.59 -20.95
N ALA A 16 8.27 -5.53 -20.26
CA ALA A 16 8.49 -5.43 -18.82
C ALA A 16 9.39 -4.22 -18.48
N ALA A 17 10.48 -4.04 -19.22
CA ALA A 17 11.38 -2.89 -19.06
C ALA A 17 10.67 -1.55 -19.32
N ASP A 18 9.82 -1.46 -20.34
CA ASP A 18 9.01 -0.27 -20.64
C ASP A 18 8.08 0.09 -19.47
N LEU A 19 7.43 -0.92 -18.87
CA LEU A 19 6.57 -0.71 -17.71
C LEU A 19 7.34 -0.21 -16.49
N LEU A 20 8.52 -0.78 -16.23
CA LEU A 20 9.38 -0.37 -15.11
C LEU A 20 10.01 1.01 -15.33
N ALA A 21 10.23 1.42 -16.58
CA ALA A 21 10.72 2.76 -16.92
C ALA A 21 9.69 3.86 -16.60
N ILE A 22 8.39 3.55 -16.65
CA ILE A 22 7.32 4.50 -16.30
C ILE A 22 7.27 4.73 -14.79
N ARG A 23 7.29 3.66 -14.00
CA ARG A 23 7.33 3.70 -12.54
C ARG A 23 7.73 2.35 -11.95
N PRO A 24 8.19 2.31 -10.69
CA PRO A 24 8.39 1.04 -9.99
C PRO A 24 7.07 0.23 -9.88
N HIS A 25 7.21 -1.09 -9.92
CA HIS A 25 6.11 -2.05 -9.75
C HIS A 25 6.49 -3.10 -8.71
N PHE A 26 5.50 -3.59 -7.96
CA PHE A 26 5.64 -4.85 -7.25
C PHE A 26 5.64 -6.00 -8.27
N LYS A 27 6.36 -7.08 -7.98
CA LYS A 27 6.46 -8.23 -8.89
C LYS A 27 5.09 -8.83 -9.26
N LYS A 28 4.17 -8.93 -8.30
CA LYS A 28 2.80 -9.40 -8.57
C LYS A 28 2.04 -8.47 -9.52
N GLU A 29 2.19 -7.17 -9.36
CA GLU A 29 1.57 -6.18 -10.23
C GLU A 29 2.11 -6.29 -11.66
N LEU A 30 3.43 -6.37 -11.80
CA LEU A 30 4.08 -6.55 -13.10
C LEU A 30 3.66 -7.85 -13.77
N LYS A 31 3.67 -8.97 -13.02
CA LYS A 31 3.18 -10.28 -13.49
C LYS A 31 1.77 -10.16 -14.06
N ASN A 32 0.83 -9.62 -13.29
CA ASN A 32 -0.56 -9.51 -13.70
C ASN A 32 -0.73 -8.63 -14.95
N LYS A 33 0.01 -7.54 -15.06
CA LYS A 33 -0.02 -6.67 -16.25
C LYS A 33 0.48 -7.36 -17.51
N LEU A 34 1.53 -8.16 -17.39
CA LEU A 34 2.10 -8.90 -18.52
C LEU A 34 1.17 -10.05 -18.96
N ILE A 35 0.60 -10.81 -18.02
CA ILE A 35 -0.36 -11.86 -18.32
C ILE A 35 -1.62 -11.28 -19.01
N LYS A 36 -2.13 -10.14 -18.53
CA LYS A 36 -3.27 -9.46 -19.19
C LYS A 36 -2.96 -9.00 -20.61
N ARG A 37 -1.70 -8.82 -20.97
CA ARG A 37 -1.26 -8.50 -22.34
C ARG A 37 -1.08 -9.73 -23.22
N GLY A 38 -1.36 -10.91 -22.69
CA GLY A 38 -1.35 -12.17 -23.45
C GLY A 38 -0.03 -12.93 -23.42
N TYR A 39 0.92 -12.53 -22.57
CA TYR A 39 2.14 -13.32 -22.38
C TYR A 39 1.89 -14.55 -21.51
N GLU A 40 2.58 -15.65 -21.83
CA GLU A 40 2.49 -16.91 -21.10
C GLU A 40 2.96 -16.76 -19.64
N GLU A 41 2.17 -17.28 -18.70
CA GLU A 41 2.45 -17.13 -17.26
C GLU A 41 3.84 -17.65 -16.87
N LYS A 42 4.22 -18.83 -17.41
CA LYS A 42 5.52 -19.43 -17.13
C LYS A 42 6.68 -18.55 -17.59
N GLU A 43 6.60 -17.99 -18.78
CA GLU A 43 7.62 -17.08 -19.32
C GLU A 43 7.71 -15.79 -18.50
N VAL A 44 6.56 -15.27 -18.06
CA VAL A 44 6.49 -14.10 -17.18
C VAL A 44 7.15 -14.37 -15.83
N GLU A 45 6.89 -15.52 -15.22
CA GLU A 45 7.50 -15.90 -13.93
C GLU A 45 9.01 -16.06 -14.05
N GLU A 46 9.51 -16.69 -15.11
CA GLU A 46 10.94 -16.84 -15.38
C GLU A 46 11.61 -15.46 -15.55
N LEU A 47 10.97 -14.55 -16.28
CA LEU A 47 11.49 -13.18 -16.44
C LEU A 47 11.51 -12.42 -15.12
N ILE A 48 10.47 -12.55 -14.30
CA ILE A 48 10.40 -11.88 -12.99
C ILE A 48 11.53 -12.36 -12.09
N CYS A 49 11.78 -13.67 -12.02
CA CYS A 49 12.92 -14.22 -11.29
C CYS A 49 14.25 -13.64 -11.77
N LEU A 50 14.46 -13.57 -13.09
CA LEU A 50 15.65 -12.99 -13.69
C LEU A 50 15.81 -11.51 -13.32
N PHE A 51 14.72 -10.75 -13.34
CA PHE A 51 14.75 -9.32 -13.00
C PHE A 51 15.01 -9.09 -11.51
N GLU A 52 14.50 -9.96 -10.63
CA GLU A 52 14.86 -9.93 -9.21
C GLU A 52 16.35 -10.23 -8.98
N GLU A 53 16.88 -11.28 -9.60
CA GLU A 53 18.30 -11.65 -9.50
C GLU A 53 19.24 -10.53 -9.98
N ARG A 54 18.84 -9.81 -11.02
CA ARG A 54 19.60 -8.68 -11.57
C ARG A 54 19.33 -7.33 -10.88
N GLY A 55 18.45 -7.30 -9.88
CA GLY A 55 18.12 -6.09 -9.15
C GLY A 55 17.19 -5.11 -9.88
N TYR A 56 16.59 -5.48 -11.00
CA TYR A 56 15.60 -4.64 -11.70
C TYR A 56 14.24 -4.62 -10.99
N LEU A 57 13.94 -5.63 -10.18
CA LEU A 57 12.80 -5.73 -9.29
C LEU A 57 13.28 -5.96 -7.87
N ASN A 58 12.82 -5.13 -6.96
CA ASN A 58 13.06 -5.29 -5.54
C ASN A 58 11.81 -4.82 -4.77
N ASP A 59 10.95 -5.76 -4.41
CA ASP A 59 9.69 -5.46 -3.72
C ASP A 59 9.92 -4.79 -2.36
N ARG A 60 11.00 -5.14 -1.65
CA ARG A 60 11.31 -4.55 -0.36
C ARG A 60 11.63 -3.06 -0.48
N ASP A 61 12.51 -2.68 -1.39
CA ASP A 61 12.87 -1.28 -1.63
C ASP A 61 11.66 -0.50 -2.13
N HIS A 62 10.89 -1.10 -3.05
CA HIS A 62 9.66 -0.47 -3.52
C HIS A 62 8.62 -0.31 -2.40
N ALA A 63 8.50 -1.28 -1.49
CA ALA A 63 7.62 -1.19 -0.32
C ALA A 63 8.00 -0.02 0.59
N LEU A 64 9.29 0.23 0.83
CA LEU A 64 9.75 1.39 1.61
C LEU A 64 9.32 2.72 0.97
N PHE A 65 9.52 2.90 -0.32
CA PHE A 65 9.05 4.10 -1.05
C PHE A 65 7.53 4.24 -0.97
N TYR A 66 6.81 3.14 -1.11
CA TYR A 66 5.35 3.14 -1.06
C TYR A 66 4.82 3.48 0.34
N ILE A 67 5.45 2.96 1.40
CA ILE A 67 5.16 3.32 2.79
C ILE A 67 5.34 4.84 2.99
N GLU A 68 6.47 5.40 2.55
CA GLU A 68 6.73 6.83 2.68
C GLU A 68 5.71 7.70 1.92
N GLU A 69 5.28 7.24 0.74
CA GLU A 69 4.21 7.91 -0.02
C GLU A 69 2.88 7.91 0.75
N LEU A 70 2.50 6.76 1.31
CA LEU A 70 1.26 6.62 2.07
C LEU A 70 1.30 7.36 3.42
N LYS A 71 2.47 7.44 4.07
CA LYS A 71 2.71 8.29 5.24
C LYS A 71 2.50 9.77 4.90
N ARG A 72 3.03 10.24 3.77
CA ARG A 72 2.79 11.63 3.31
C ARG A 72 1.32 11.93 3.05
N LYS A 73 0.56 10.93 2.59
CA LYS A 73 -0.91 11.01 2.44
C LYS A 73 -1.66 10.86 3.77
N ARG A 74 -0.93 10.69 4.88
CA ARG A 74 -1.46 10.59 6.24
C ARG A 74 -2.45 9.45 6.47
N PHE A 75 -2.19 8.30 5.84
CA PHE A 75 -2.89 7.06 6.15
C PHE A 75 -2.39 6.46 7.47
N GLY A 76 -3.28 5.77 8.18
CA GLY A 76 -2.93 5.00 9.36
C GLY A 76 -2.24 3.67 9.00
N ARG A 77 -1.60 3.07 9.99
CA ARG A 77 -0.82 1.83 9.85
C ARG A 77 -1.62 0.70 9.19
N ASN A 78 -2.86 0.48 9.60
CA ASN A 78 -3.69 -0.62 9.09
C ASN A 78 -4.03 -0.47 7.61
N GLU A 79 -4.27 0.75 7.15
CA GLU A 79 -4.51 1.03 5.73
C GLU A 79 -3.24 0.83 4.89
N ILE A 80 -2.08 1.21 5.42
CA ILE A 80 -0.80 0.97 4.75
C ILE A 80 -0.54 -0.54 4.63
N LEU A 81 -0.75 -1.32 5.70
CA LEU A 81 -0.66 -2.78 5.66
C LEU A 81 -1.58 -3.40 4.62
N ARG A 82 -2.85 -2.97 4.60
CA ARG A 82 -3.84 -3.47 3.63
C ARG A 82 -3.40 -3.21 2.20
N ARG A 83 -2.92 -2.00 1.91
CA ARG A 83 -2.47 -1.63 0.56
C ARG A 83 -1.23 -2.39 0.12
N LEU A 84 -0.28 -2.64 1.01
CA LEU A 84 0.88 -3.49 0.73
C LEU A 84 0.46 -4.93 0.45
N PHE A 85 -0.46 -5.47 1.23
CA PHE A 85 -1.01 -6.81 1.01
C PHE A 85 -1.74 -6.91 -0.34
N ASP A 86 -2.56 -5.93 -0.70
CA ASP A 86 -3.25 -5.88 -2.00
C ASP A 86 -2.27 -5.84 -3.18
N LYS A 87 -1.09 -5.26 -2.98
CA LYS A 87 0.01 -5.26 -3.96
C LYS A 87 0.80 -6.59 -4.00
N GLY A 88 0.48 -7.53 -3.11
CA GLY A 88 1.12 -8.83 -3.02
C GLY A 88 2.40 -8.84 -2.19
N PHE A 89 2.66 -7.81 -1.40
CA PHE A 89 3.78 -7.79 -0.47
C PHE A 89 3.45 -8.61 0.77
N PRO A 90 4.35 -9.50 1.24
CA PRO A 90 4.06 -10.40 2.36
C PRO A 90 3.72 -9.65 3.64
N LYS A 91 2.65 -10.08 4.33
CA LYS A 91 2.16 -9.43 5.55
C LYS A 91 3.21 -9.32 6.64
N ALA A 92 3.93 -10.40 6.92
CA ALA A 92 4.95 -10.42 7.97
C ALA A 92 6.11 -9.43 7.69
N GLU A 93 6.53 -9.33 6.43
CA GLU A 93 7.54 -8.35 6.01
C GLU A 93 7.01 -6.92 6.09
N ALA A 94 5.76 -6.69 5.69
CA ALA A 94 5.11 -5.39 5.80
C ALA A 94 5.00 -4.93 7.26
N GLU A 95 4.61 -5.81 8.17
CA GLU A 95 4.56 -5.53 9.61
C GLU A 95 5.94 -5.19 10.17
N SER A 96 6.97 -5.94 9.77
CA SER A 96 8.35 -5.67 10.16
C SER A 96 8.84 -4.30 9.69
N LEU A 97 8.57 -3.93 8.43
CA LEU A 97 8.92 -2.61 7.90
C LEU A 97 8.19 -1.49 8.64
N LEU A 98 6.90 -1.66 8.91
CA LEU A 98 6.14 -0.65 9.63
C LEU A 98 6.56 -0.52 11.10
N ASN A 99 6.96 -1.60 11.75
CA ASN A 99 7.54 -1.53 13.10
C ASN A 99 8.81 -0.69 13.15
N THR A 100 9.58 -0.69 12.07
CA THR A 100 10.84 0.06 11.98
C THR A 100 10.63 1.51 11.51
N PHE A 101 9.77 1.72 10.53
CA PHE A 101 9.67 2.99 9.80
C PHE A 101 8.38 3.78 10.05
N PHE A 102 7.45 3.25 10.84
CA PHE A 102 6.20 3.93 11.19
C PHE A 102 6.05 4.03 12.71
N LEU A 103 6.42 5.17 13.27
CA LEU A 103 6.48 5.38 14.71
C LEU A 103 5.11 5.77 15.29
N GLU A 104 4.85 5.40 16.55
CA GLU A 104 3.59 5.68 17.24
C GLU A 104 3.26 7.18 17.32
N ASN A 105 4.27 8.02 17.56
CA ASN A 105 4.10 9.47 17.62
C ASN A 105 3.70 10.08 16.27
N GLU A 106 4.12 9.49 15.16
CA GLU A 106 3.67 9.90 13.82
C GLU A 106 2.19 9.60 13.62
N GLU A 107 1.71 8.46 14.11
CA GLU A 107 0.31 8.07 14.02
C GLU A 107 -0.57 9.04 14.82
N ILE A 108 -0.18 9.37 16.03
CA ILE A 108 -0.88 10.34 16.88
C ILE A 108 -0.91 11.74 16.21
N ALA A 109 0.22 12.17 15.66
CA ALA A 109 0.31 13.46 14.95
C ALA A 109 -0.62 13.50 13.71
N ASN A 110 -0.70 12.43 12.98
CA ASN A 110 -1.59 12.31 11.82
C ASN A 110 -3.07 12.29 12.21
N ILE A 111 -3.43 11.63 13.31
CA ILE A 111 -4.80 11.68 13.86
C ILE A 111 -5.18 13.11 14.19
N ARG A 112 -4.34 13.83 14.95
CA ARG A 112 -4.58 15.24 15.32
C ARG A 112 -4.73 16.13 14.11
N TYR A 113 -3.86 15.96 13.10
CA TYR A 113 -3.96 16.68 11.84
C TYR A 113 -5.34 16.50 11.16
N HIS A 114 -5.85 15.28 11.10
CA HIS A 114 -7.16 15.01 10.51
C HIS A 114 -8.30 15.64 11.31
N LEU A 115 -8.22 15.60 12.64
CA LEU A 115 -9.23 16.19 13.52
C LEU A 115 -9.32 17.71 13.32
N GLU A 116 -8.17 18.39 13.26
CA GLU A 116 -8.10 19.83 13.02
C GLU A 116 -8.58 20.20 11.62
N LYS A 117 -8.11 19.49 10.60
CA LYS A 117 -8.47 19.75 9.21
C LYS A 117 -9.97 19.58 8.95
N LYS A 118 -10.58 18.58 9.55
CA LYS A 118 -12.02 18.29 9.43
C LYS A 118 -12.88 19.10 10.38
N LYS A 119 -12.29 19.80 11.34
CA LYS A 119 -12.98 20.64 12.32
C LYS A 119 -14.08 19.91 13.10
N PHE A 120 -13.80 18.67 13.52
CA PHE A 120 -14.73 17.94 14.38
C PHE A 120 -14.89 18.62 15.73
N ASN A 121 -16.14 18.76 16.20
CA ASN A 121 -16.42 19.24 17.53
C ASN A 121 -16.33 18.09 18.56
N LEU A 122 -15.21 17.98 19.24
CA LEU A 122 -14.97 16.90 20.21
C LEU A 122 -15.77 17.04 21.52
N GLN A 123 -16.58 18.09 21.66
CA GLN A 123 -17.56 18.23 22.76
C GLN A 123 -18.93 17.62 22.38
N ASP A 124 -19.16 17.34 21.12
CA ASP A 124 -20.39 16.72 20.62
C ASP A 124 -20.17 15.22 20.39
N VAL A 125 -20.94 14.39 21.08
CA VAL A 125 -20.88 12.91 20.99
C VAL A 125 -21.05 12.41 19.55
N LYS A 126 -21.93 13.04 18.76
CA LYS A 126 -22.14 12.67 17.34
C LYS A 126 -20.91 12.94 16.50
N ASP A 127 -20.26 14.06 16.73
CA ASP A 127 -19.03 14.41 15.99
C ASP A 127 -17.85 13.53 16.44
N VAL A 128 -17.74 13.18 17.71
CA VAL A 128 -16.75 12.20 18.20
C VAL A 128 -16.92 10.86 17.51
N LYS A 129 -18.16 10.36 17.39
CA LYS A 129 -18.43 9.12 16.65
C LYS A 129 -18.05 9.22 15.18
N ARG A 130 -18.40 10.32 14.51
CA ARG A 130 -18.04 10.58 13.12
C ARG A 130 -16.52 10.66 12.93
N ALA A 131 -15.81 11.27 13.87
CA ALA A 131 -14.35 11.33 13.87
C ALA A 131 -13.75 9.94 14.01
N PHE A 132 -14.27 9.12 14.94
CA PHE A 132 -13.83 7.75 15.13
C PHE A 132 -13.99 6.91 13.85
N ASP A 133 -15.17 6.94 13.24
CA ASP A 133 -15.47 6.22 12.00
C ASP A 133 -14.58 6.68 10.84
N PHE A 134 -14.35 7.98 10.71
CA PHE A 134 -13.47 8.55 9.70
C PHE A 134 -12.02 8.09 9.86
N LEU A 135 -11.49 8.15 11.10
CA LEU A 135 -10.12 7.76 11.40
C LEU A 135 -9.91 6.24 11.24
N SER A 136 -10.91 5.44 11.63
CA SER A 136 -10.89 3.99 11.42
C SER A 136 -10.80 3.63 9.93
N ARG A 137 -11.56 4.31 9.08
CA ARG A 137 -11.48 4.14 7.61
C ARG A 137 -10.15 4.62 7.02
N LYS A 138 -9.49 5.58 7.65
CA LYS A 138 -8.13 6.01 7.29
C LYS A 138 -7.06 5.00 7.74
N GLY A 139 -7.44 3.98 8.50
CA GLY A 139 -6.58 2.90 8.92
C GLY A 139 -5.83 3.12 10.22
N PHE A 140 -6.22 4.09 11.02
CA PHE A 140 -5.66 4.26 12.36
C PHE A 140 -6.15 3.17 13.30
N SER A 141 -5.30 2.72 14.24
CA SER A 141 -5.70 1.73 15.22
C SER A 141 -6.72 2.31 16.21
N TRP A 142 -7.66 1.48 16.63
CA TRP A 142 -8.69 1.91 17.58
C TRP A 142 -8.11 2.42 18.90
N ASP A 143 -7.05 1.79 19.38
CA ASP A 143 -6.37 2.21 20.60
C ASP A 143 -5.79 3.62 20.48
N ARG A 144 -5.15 3.93 19.34
CA ARG A 144 -4.62 5.26 19.08
C ARG A 144 -5.72 6.31 18.90
N ILE A 145 -6.81 5.93 18.22
CA ILE A 145 -7.97 6.83 18.10
C ILE A 145 -8.57 7.15 19.47
N ARG A 146 -8.78 6.13 20.30
CA ARG A 146 -9.30 6.31 21.67
C ARG A 146 -8.39 7.19 22.52
N GLU A 147 -7.09 6.94 22.47
CA GLU A 147 -6.08 7.75 23.17
C GLU A 147 -6.20 9.23 22.83
N VAL A 148 -6.28 9.57 21.54
CA VAL A 148 -6.36 10.95 21.08
C VAL A 148 -7.72 11.58 21.35
N LEU A 149 -8.81 10.84 21.13
CA LEU A 149 -10.17 11.33 21.40
C LEU A 149 -10.54 11.33 22.90
N LYS A 150 -9.71 10.70 23.75
CA LYS A 150 -9.96 10.54 25.21
C LYS A 150 -11.30 9.86 25.51
N VAL A 151 -11.63 8.84 24.74
CA VAL A 151 -12.84 8.02 24.93
C VAL A 151 -12.46 6.62 25.39
N GLU A 152 -12.95 6.21 26.56
CA GLU A 152 -12.59 4.92 27.18
C GLU A 152 -13.50 3.76 26.77
N ASN A 153 -14.75 4.04 26.36
CA ASN A 153 -15.78 3.01 26.11
C ASN A 153 -16.53 3.29 24.78
N TRP A 154 -15.99 2.81 23.70
CA TRP A 154 -16.68 2.80 22.40
C TRP A 154 -16.55 1.44 21.73
#